data_77b034d781d39e8c8e8a21f77c99691e
#
_entry.id   77b034d781d39e8c8e8a21f77c99691e
#
_cell.length_a   1.000
_cell.length_b   1.000
_cell.length_c   1.000
_cell.angle_alpha   90.00
_cell.angle_beta   90.00
_cell.angle_gamma   90.00
#
_symmetry.space_group_name_H-M   'P 1'
#
loop_
_entity.id
_entity.type
_entity.pdbx_description
1 polymer ?
#
loop_
_entity_poly.entity_id
_entity_poly.type
_entity_poly.pdbx_seq_one_letter_code
_entity_poly.pdbx_strand_id
1 'polypeptide(L)'
;CALPIFQADIGELLDLLCRDPELYVEVETNGSIDLSPQLKKPLRPSFTMDYKLSASGMEHHMFLPNLPLLTMQDTVKFVCGSQSDLERAWEITREYDLTHHTHVYLSPVFGAIQPADMVEFMKDHHMTGVTLQIQLHKVIWDPNKQGV
;
A
#
# COMPACT_ATOMS: atom_id res chain seq x y z
N CYS A 1 5.65 -11.08 9.16
CA CYS A 1 5.41 -12.08 8.10
C CYS A 1 3.92 -12.04 7.78
N ALA A 2 3.53 -11.29 6.74
CA ALA A 2 2.15 -11.34 6.28
C ALA A 2 1.96 -12.71 5.62
N LEU A 3 1.09 -13.52 6.18
CA LEU A 3 0.65 -14.75 5.53
C LEU A 3 -0.09 -14.38 4.25
N PRO A 4 0.04 -15.16 3.15
CA PRO A 4 -0.76 -14.93 1.95
C PRO A 4 -2.23 -15.07 2.34
N ILE A 5 -2.95 -13.93 2.36
CA ILE A 5 -4.32 -13.86 2.83
C ILE A 5 -5.27 -14.56 1.86
N PHE A 6 -4.88 -14.77 0.62
CA PHE A 6 -5.72 -15.41 -0.39
C PHE A 6 -5.58 -16.93 -0.38
N GLN A 7 -6.21 -17.54 0.60
CA GLN A 7 -6.59 -18.96 0.57
C GLN A 7 -7.85 -19.13 -0.29
N ALA A 8 -8.09 -20.33 -0.81
CA ALA A 8 -9.16 -20.60 -1.77
C ALA A 8 -10.57 -20.10 -1.35
N ASP A 9 -10.88 -20.10 -0.05
CA ASP A 9 -12.23 -19.81 0.46
C ASP A 9 -12.36 -18.41 1.12
N ILE A 10 -11.30 -17.57 1.05
CA ILE A 10 -11.34 -16.26 1.71
C ILE A 10 -12.43 -15.34 1.15
N GLY A 11 -12.79 -15.53 -0.13
CA GLY A 11 -13.83 -14.73 -0.77
C GLY A 11 -15.17 -14.82 -0.07
N GLU A 12 -15.57 -16.02 0.36
CA GLU A 12 -16.83 -16.23 1.10
C GLU A 12 -16.79 -15.58 2.48
N LEU A 13 -15.67 -15.69 3.18
CA LEU A 13 -15.47 -15.03 4.47
C LEU A 13 -15.58 -13.51 4.34
N LEU A 14 -14.91 -12.91 3.36
CA LEU A 14 -14.98 -11.47 3.12
C LEU A 14 -16.41 -11.02 2.78
N ASP A 15 -17.13 -11.79 1.95
CA ASP A 15 -18.52 -11.52 1.63
C ASP A 15 -19.43 -11.57 2.86
N LEU A 16 -19.18 -12.51 3.78
CA LEU A 16 -19.93 -12.61 5.04
C LEU A 16 -19.64 -11.41 5.96
N LEU A 17 -18.35 -11.08 6.15
CA LEU A 17 -17.94 -9.98 7.03
C LEU A 17 -18.43 -8.62 6.50
N CYS A 18 -18.36 -8.38 5.20
CA CYS A 18 -18.77 -7.11 4.60
C CYS A 18 -20.31 -6.89 4.61
N ARG A 19 -21.11 -7.91 4.93
CA ARG A 19 -22.57 -7.77 5.11
C ARG A 19 -22.95 -7.16 6.45
N ASP A 20 -22.07 -7.22 7.43
CA ASP A 20 -22.30 -6.62 8.73
C ASP A 20 -21.92 -5.12 8.67
N PRO A 21 -22.91 -4.20 8.80
CA PRO A 21 -22.66 -2.77 8.67
C PRO A 21 -21.87 -2.18 9.86
N GLU A 22 -21.72 -2.91 10.96
CA GLU A 22 -20.93 -2.49 12.11
C GLU A 22 -19.44 -2.84 11.96
N LEU A 23 -19.08 -3.65 10.95
CA LEU A 23 -17.70 -4.05 10.69
C LEU A 23 -17.07 -3.19 9.59
N TYR A 24 -15.90 -2.66 9.87
CA TYR A 24 -15.00 -2.14 8.86
C TYR A 24 -13.97 -3.23 8.53
N VAL A 25 -14.03 -3.76 7.32
CA VAL A 25 -13.14 -4.84 6.87
C VAL A 25 -12.04 -4.28 5.99
N GLU A 26 -10.81 -4.42 6.41
CA GLU A 26 -9.62 -4.04 5.65
C GLU A 26 -8.75 -5.27 5.38
N VAL A 27 -8.21 -5.36 4.16
CA VAL A 27 -7.31 -6.43 3.72
C VAL A 27 -5.98 -5.82 3.31
N GLU A 28 -4.93 -6.15 4.06
CA GLU A 28 -3.56 -5.86 3.61
C GLU A 28 -3.09 -6.94 2.63
N THR A 29 -2.54 -6.54 1.49
CA THR A 29 -2.07 -7.44 0.44
C THR A 29 -0.77 -6.95 -0.19
N ASN A 30 0.04 -7.87 -0.68
CA ASN A 30 1.23 -7.53 -1.47
C ASN A 30 0.93 -7.28 -2.95
N GLY A 31 -0.33 -7.35 -3.37
CA GLY A 31 -0.76 -7.05 -4.74
C GLY A 31 -0.27 -8.02 -5.83
N SER A 32 0.21 -9.21 -5.46
CA SER A 32 0.78 -10.17 -6.43
C SER A 32 -0.24 -11.03 -7.16
N ILE A 33 -1.51 -10.96 -6.76
CA ILE A 33 -2.60 -11.75 -7.36
C ILE A 33 -3.71 -10.85 -7.89
N ASP A 34 -4.57 -11.42 -8.75
CA ASP A 34 -5.75 -10.74 -9.26
C ASP A 34 -6.78 -10.48 -8.13
N LEU A 35 -7.00 -9.21 -7.81
CA LEU A 35 -8.00 -8.75 -6.83
C LEU A 35 -9.34 -8.41 -7.47
N SER A 36 -9.44 -8.44 -8.80
CA SER A 36 -10.64 -8.02 -9.51
C SER A 36 -11.93 -8.73 -9.09
N PRO A 37 -11.91 -10.03 -8.66
CA PRO A 37 -13.12 -10.69 -8.17
C PRO A 37 -13.70 -10.06 -6.91
N GLN A 38 -12.87 -9.40 -6.09
CA GLN A 38 -13.30 -8.68 -4.89
C GLN A 38 -13.52 -7.19 -5.18
N LEU A 39 -12.61 -6.53 -5.89
CA LEU A 39 -12.66 -5.09 -6.19
C LEU A 39 -13.92 -4.67 -6.94
N LYS A 40 -14.50 -5.56 -7.75
CA LYS A 40 -15.72 -5.29 -8.53
C LYS A 40 -17.03 -5.50 -7.77
N LYS A 41 -16.98 -5.98 -6.53
CA LYS A 41 -18.19 -6.19 -5.72
C LYS A 41 -18.71 -4.87 -5.14
N PRO A 42 -20.04 -4.69 -5.04
CA PRO A 42 -20.63 -3.49 -4.44
C PRO A 42 -20.41 -3.43 -2.92
N LEU A 43 -20.38 -4.57 -2.25
CA LEU A 43 -20.00 -4.72 -0.85
C LEU A 43 -18.66 -5.50 -0.82
N ARG A 44 -17.63 -4.84 -0.40
CA ARG A 44 -16.27 -5.39 -0.38
C ARG A 44 -15.42 -4.77 0.73
N PRO A 45 -14.35 -5.43 1.15
CA PRO A 45 -13.37 -4.80 2.04
C PRO A 45 -12.67 -3.62 1.33
N SER A 46 -12.07 -2.75 2.12
CA SER A 46 -11.00 -1.89 1.64
C SER A 46 -9.70 -2.69 1.50
N PHE A 47 -8.85 -2.28 0.57
CA PHE A 47 -7.55 -2.90 0.36
C PHE A 47 -6.43 -1.90 0.64
N THR A 48 -5.46 -2.30 1.47
CA THR A 48 -4.16 -1.65 1.55
C THR A 48 -3.16 -2.51 0.79
N MET A 49 -2.81 -2.08 -0.42
CA MET A 49 -1.88 -2.79 -1.30
C MET A 49 -0.45 -2.28 -1.10
N ASP A 50 0.39 -3.12 -0.53
CA ASP A 50 1.80 -2.88 -0.32
C ASP A 50 2.58 -3.13 -1.62
N TYR A 51 2.73 -2.09 -2.46
CA TYR A 51 3.44 -2.20 -3.73
C TYR A 51 4.92 -2.49 -3.50
N LYS A 52 5.39 -3.59 -4.05
CA LYS A 52 6.78 -4.03 -3.91
C LYS A 52 7.64 -3.37 -4.98
N LEU A 53 8.53 -2.47 -4.53
CA LEU A 53 9.50 -1.77 -5.38
C LEU A 53 10.69 -2.68 -5.73
N SER A 54 11.51 -2.24 -6.68
CA SER A 54 12.65 -3.00 -7.22
C SER A 54 13.67 -3.40 -6.15
N ALA A 55 13.91 -2.57 -5.14
CA ALA A 55 14.79 -2.91 -4.02
C ALA A 55 14.35 -4.16 -3.24
N SER A 56 13.06 -4.50 -3.27
CA SER A 56 12.54 -5.74 -2.67
C SER A 56 12.81 -7.00 -3.50
N GLY A 57 13.23 -6.86 -4.77
CA GLY A 57 13.35 -7.94 -5.74
C GLY A 57 12.01 -8.57 -6.17
N MET A 58 10.89 -8.01 -5.71
CA MET A 58 9.55 -8.60 -5.90
C MET A 58 8.63 -7.79 -6.82
N GLU A 59 9.10 -6.69 -7.39
CA GLU A 59 8.30 -5.81 -8.25
C GLU A 59 7.70 -6.56 -9.46
N HIS A 60 8.47 -7.48 -10.05
CA HIS A 60 8.03 -8.27 -11.20
C HIS A 60 6.90 -9.26 -10.90
N HIS A 61 6.58 -9.50 -9.64
CA HIS A 61 5.44 -10.30 -9.21
C HIS A 61 4.16 -9.47 -8.98
N MET A 62 4.23 -8.15 -9.09
CA MET A 62 3.06 -7.29 -8.93
C MET A 62 2.05 -7.53 -10.06
N PHE A 63 0.80 -7.74 -9.71
CA PHE A 63 -0.30 -7.82 -10.68
C PHE A 63 -0.84 -6.42 -10.97
N LEU A 64 -0.17 -5.71 -11.89
CA LEU A 64 -0.45 -4.31 -12.22
C LEU A 64 -1.90 -4.01 -12.62
N PRO A 65 -2.66 -4.95 -13.25
CA PRO A 65 -4.09 -4.72 -13.54
C PRO A 65 -4.98 -4.44 -12.33
N ASN A 66 -4.50 -4.66 -11.10
CA ASN A 66 -5.21 -4.25 -9.89
C ASN A 66 -5.27 -2.72 -9.74
N LEU A 67 -4.18 -2.00 -10.11
CA LEU A 67 -4.03 -0.56 -9.85
C LEU A 67 -5.20 0.28 -10.37
N PRO A 68 -5.64 0.16 -11.64
CA PRO A 68 -6.75 0.94 -12.16
C PRO A 68 -8.14 0.53 -11.60
N LEU A 69 -8.22 -0.55 -10.83
CA LEU A 69 -9.47 -1.00 -10.20
C LEU A 69 -9.65 -0.50 -8.77
N LEU A 70 -8.60 0.04 -8.17
CA LEU A 70 -8.64 0.63 -6.83
C LEU A 70 -9.48 1.92 -6.85
N THR A 71 -10.02 2.26 -5.70
CA THR A 71 -10.87 3.45 -5.52
C THR A 71 -10.45 4.22 -4.27
N MET A 72 -11.09 5.35 -3.99
CA MET A 72 -10.87 6.12 -2.75
C MET A 72 -11.21 5.34 -1.47
N GLN A 73 -11.70 4.11 -1.58
CA GLN A 73 -11.85 3.18 -0.45
C GLN A 73 -10.53 2.44 -0.16
N ASP A 74 -9.59 2.46 -1.09
CA ASP A 74 -8.37 1.65 -1.07
C ASP A 74 -7.12 2.51 -0.91
N THR A 75 -6.01 1.86 -0.60
CA THR A 75 -4.70 2.49 -0.42
C THR A 75 -3.63 1.73 -1.19
N VAL A 76 -2.76 2.45 -1.88
CA VAL A 76 -1.47 1.94 -2.36
C VAL A 76 -0.37 2.49 -1.47
N LYS A 77 0.42 1.59 -0.91
CA LYS A 77 1.54 1.92 -0.03
C LYS A 77 2.87 1.51 -0.67
N PHE A 78 3.78 2.46 -0.78
CA PHE A 78 5.15 2.24 -1.22
C PHE A 78 6.09 2.33 -0.03
N VAL A 79 6.86 1.27 0.22
CA VAL A 79 7.88 1.24 1.27
C VAL A 79 9.23 1.49 0.62
N CYS A 80 9.77 2.70 0.82
CA CYS A 80 10.95 3.21 0.13
C CYS A 80 12.18 3.15 1.04
N GLY A 81 13.26 2.55 0.55
CA GLY A 81 14.56 2.48 1.23
C GLY A 81 15.63 3.34 0.57
N SER A 82 15.36 3.91 -0.60
CA SER A 82 16.34 4.66 -1.40
C SER A 82 15.67 5.75 -2.23
N GLN A 83 16.49 6.64 -2.79
CA GLN A 83 16.05 7.66 -3.76
C GLN A 83 15.42 7.01 -5.00
N SER A 84 16.01 5.92 -5.51
CA SER A 84 15.47 5.21 -6.67
C SER A 84 14.10 4.57 -6.40
N ASP A 85 13.82 4.16 -5.15
CA ASP A 85 12.49 3.70 -4.76
C ASP A 85 11.46 4.84 -4.81
N LEU A 86 11.84 6.06 -4.38
CA LEU A 86 10.97 7.23 -4.45
C LEU A 86 10.64 7.61 -5.89
N GLU A 87 11.66 7.63 -6.76
CA GLU A 87 11.50 7.88 -8.19
C GLU A 87 10.55 6.86 -8.82
N ARG A 88 10.75 5.57 -8.53
CA ARG A 88 9.90 4.50 -9.05
C ARG A 88 8.47 4.58 -8.51
N ALA A 89 8.29 4.85 -7.23
CA ALA A 89 6.96 5.05 -6.63
C ALA A 89 6.21 6.22 -7.29
N TRP A 90 6.93 7.30 -7.59
CA TRP A 90 6.37 8.46 -8.28
C TRP A 90 6.01 8.16 -9.74
N GLU A 91 6.85 7.42 -10.48
CA GLU A 91 6.55 6.94 -11.83
C GLU A 91 5.23 6.15 -11.86
N ILE A 92 5.11 5.12 -11.00
CA ILE A 92 3.89 4.29 -10.89
C ILE A 92 2.68 5.14 -10.51
N THR A 93 2.83 6.05 -9.56
CA THR A 93 1.75 6.95 -9.13
C THR A 93 1.21 7.76 -10.29
N ARG A 94 2.08 8.27 -11.16
CA ARG A 94 1.71 9.05 -12.35
C ARG A 94 1.18 8.19 -13.50
N GLU A 95 1.84 7.06 -13.77
CA GLU A 95 1.47 6.14 -14.85
C GLU A 95 0.04 5.65 -14.70
N TYR A 96 -0.36 5.33 -13.47
CA TYR A 96 -1.69 4.82 -13.15
C TYR A 96 -2.64 5.89 -12.58
N ASP A 97 -2.22 7.17 -12.55
CA ASP A 97 -3.03 8.29 -12.04
C ASP A 97 -3.62 8.04 -10.64
N LEU A 98 -2.84 7.39 -9.77
CA LEU A 98 -3.32 6.82 -8.50
C LEU A 98 -3.96 7.86 -7.59
N THR A 99 -3.39 9.06 -7.48
CA THR A 99 -3.86 10.10 -6.55
C THR A 99 -5.27 10.61 -6.84
N HIS A 100 -5.79 10.36 -8.05
CA HIS A 100 -7.16 10.76 -8.42
C HIS A 100 -8.23 9.73 -8.06
N HIS A 101 -7.84 8.49 -7.76
CA HIS A 101 -8.83 7.43 -7.51
C HIS A 101 -8.50 6.51 -6.32
N THR A 102 -7.33 6.64 -5.69
CA THR A 102 -6.98 5.89 -4.48
C THR A 102 -6.09 6.70 -3.55
N HIS A 103 -5.96 6.29 -2.30
CA HIS A 103 -4.98 6.88 -1.38
C HIS A 103 -3.58 6.36 -1.70
N VAL A 104 -2.59 7.26 -1.69
CA VAL A 104 -1.18 6.91 -1.95
C VAL A 104 -0.33 7.28 -0.75
N TYR A 105 0.36 6.28 -0.18
CA TYR A 105 1.26 6.46 0.96
C TYR A 105 2.69 6.10 0.60
N LEU A 106 3.62 6.97 0.98
CA LEU A 106 5.05 6.68 1.02
C LEU A 106 5.47 6.41 2.46
N SER A 107 6.20 5.34 2.69
CA SER A 107 6.69 4.96 4.02
C SER A 107 8.19 4.68 3.96
N PRO A 108 9.02 5.28 4.85
CA PRO A 108 10.44 5.01 4.86
C PRO A 108 10.76 3.61 5.39
N VAL A 109 11.74 2.93 4.79
CA VAL A 109 12.45 1.84 5.46
C VAL A 109 13.29 2.46 6.55
N PHE A 110 13.01 2.08 7.81
CA PHE A 110 13.71 2.64 8.96
C PHE A 110 15.23 2.46 8.85
N GLY A 111 15.96 3.57 9.00
CA GLY A 111 17.43 3.60 8.94
C GLY A 111 18.03 3.52 7.52
N ALA A 112 17.23 3.30 6.47
CA ALA A 112 17.72 3.27 5.09
C ALA A 112 17.57 4.62 4.37
N ILE A 113 16.45 5.32 4.61
CA ILE A 113 16.20 6.66 4.08
C ILE A 113 15.66 7.56 5.20
N GLN A 114 16.05 8.84 5.18
CA GLN A 114 15.52 9.79 6.16
C GLN A 114 14.16 10.32 5.74
N PRO A 115 13.18 10.40 6.65
CA PRO A 115 11.88 11.01 6.34
C PRO A 115 11.97 12.44 5.80
N ALA A 116 12.98 13.21 6.26
CA ALA A 116 13.22 14.56 5.76
C ALA A 116 13.56 14.57 4.26
N ASP A 117 14.42 13.65 3.80
CA ASP A 117 14.78 13.55 2.37
C ASP A 117 13.57 13.19 1.52
N MET A 118 12.67 12.33 2.04
CA MET A 118 11.41 12.01 1.38
C MET A 118 10.50 13.24 1.25
N VAL A 119 10.41 14.08 2.30
CA VAL A 119 9.62 15.32 2.26
C VAL A 119 10.17 16.27 1.21
N GLU A 120 11.49 16.46 1.14
CA GLU A 120 12.10 17.34 0.13
C GLU A 120 11.84 16.79 -1.28
N PHE A 121 12.00 15.46 -1.50
CA PHE A 121 11.63 14.84 -2.75
C PHE A 121 10.17 15.09 -3.15
N MET A 122 9.23 14.91 -2.20
CA MET A 122 7.80 15.15 -2.45
C MET A 122 7.52 16.61 -2.83
N LYS A 123 8.21 17.57 -2.21
CA LYS A 123 8.11 19.00 -2.54
C LYS A 123 8.65 19.31 -3.92
N ASP A 124 9.85 18.83 -4.24
CA ASP A 124 10.52 19.07 -5.52
C ASP A 124 9.74 18.50 -6.70
N HIS A 125 9.05 17.37 -6.48
CA HIS A 125 8.23 16.71 -7.50
C HIS A 125 6.75 17.10 -7.46
N HIS A 126 6.37 18.06 -6.60
CA HIS A 126 4.97 18.53 -6.44
C HIS A 126 3.98 17.36 -6.26
N MET A 127 4.31 16.40 -5.39
CA MET A 127 3.52 15.18 -5.18
C MET A 127 2.22 15.44 -4.41
N THR A 128 1.31 16.19 -5.04
CA THR A 128 -0.01 16.49 -4.45
C THR A 128 -0.84 15.21 -4.34
N GLY A 129 -1.52 15.03 -3.21
CA GLY A 129 -2.36 13.85 -2.97
C GLY A 129 -1.60 12.62 -2.45
N VAL A 130 -0.27 12.70 -2.30
CA VAL A 130 0.54 11.66 -1.67
C VAL A 130 0.80 11.99 -0.21
N THR A 131 0.69 10.99 0.66
CA THR A 131 0.89 11.14 2.11
C THR A 131 2.16 10.42 2.55
N LEU A 132 3.02 11.10 3.31
CA LEU A 132 4.11 10.44 4.01
C LEU A 132 3.60 9.79 5.30
N GLN A 133 3.82 8.48 5.44
CA GLN A 133 3.46 7.70 6.62
C GLN A 133 4.72 7.17 7.31
N ILE A 134 5.01 7.65 8.53
CA ILE A 134 6.11 7.13 9.34
C ILE A 134 5.63 6.04 10.29
N GLN A 135 6.51 5.10 10.64
CA GLN A 135 6.26 4.06 11.65
C GLN A 135 6.49 4.68 13.04
N LEU A 136 5.43 5.21 13.64
CA LEU A 136 5.50 5.98 14.87
C LEU A 136 6.12 5.20 16.04
N HIS A 137 5.86 3.89 16.12
CA HIS A 137 6.44 3.04 17.15
C HIS A 137 7.98 3.03 17.12
N LYS A 138 8.60 3.14 15.95
CA LYS A 138 10.06 3.21 15.79
C LYS A 138 10.66 4.57 16.17
N VAL A 139 9.82 5.59 16.29
CA VAL A 139 10.21 6.93 16.77
C VAL A 139 10.09 7.03 18.29
N ILE A 140 9.06 6.36 18.86
CA ILE A 140 8.74 6.47 20.29
C ILE A 140 9.55 5.46 21.12
N TRP A 141 9.76 4.25 20.60
CA TRP A 141 10.47 3.18 21.32
C TRP A 141 11.75 2.75 20.58
N ASP A 142 12.55 1.93 21.23
CA ASP A 142 13.68 1.27 20.57
C ASP A 142 13.17 0.53 19.31
N PRO A 143 13.74 0.78 18.12
CA PRO A 143 13.28 0.19 16.87
C PRO A 143 13.27 -1.34 16.85
N ASN A 144 14.05 -1.99 17.72
CA ASN A 144 14.13 -3.44 17.86
C ASN A 144 13.16 -4.01 18.91
N LYS A 145 12.44 -3.14 19.62
CA LYS A 145 11.48 -3.57 20.64
C LYS A 145 10.26 -4.18 19.96
N GLN A 146 9.91 -5.40 20.35
CA GLN A 146 8.74 -6.11 19.84
C GLN A 146 7.51 -5.88 20.72
N GLY A 147 6.33 -5.89 20.10
CA GLY A 147 5.06 -5.81 20.82
C GLY A 147 4.69 -4.40 21.31
N VAL A 148 5.18 -3.37 20.66
CA VAL A 148 4.89 -1.95 20.95
C VAL A 148 4.25 -1.27 19.77
#